data_3d87019a47f270c5fb6274853fce5e4f
#
_entry.id   3d87019a47f270c5fb6274853fce5e4f
#
_cell.length_a   1.000
_cell.length_b   1.000
_cell.length_c   1.000
_cell.angle_alpha   90.00
_cell.angle_beta   90.00
_cell.angle_gamma   90.00
#
_symmetry.space_group_name_H-M   'P 1'
#
loop_
_entity.id
_entity.type
_entity.pdbx_description
1 polymer ?
#
loop_
_entity_poly.entity_id
_entity_poly.type
_entity_poly.pdbx_seq_one_letter_code
_entity_poly.pdbx_strand_id
1 'polypeptide(L)'
;EVQDMLQRMNELAVKSANGTNSADDRQYIQDEIDQLTTEIDRVSETTKFNEAYLLKGDSTTTDKATFIQSGYAVAGDLYAEGSDTALTTAQLKEALEKGQKIYTDTSANGQTDDKIAKANKDYAYVTKLYDKDGKEVSAENVLAGKNADGTTDAQHYYTSDAGKTGNDNDANVAIAVADAKKTDGTGYLEQFDVNGKLSFNLHVGADSSSNNKIGVEISSMSAAGIGVKNLKVDTEYDATAAVDRISAAIQKVSTQRSALGAVQNRLEHTINNLDNVVENTTS
;
A
#
# COMPACT_ATOMS: atom_id res chain seq x y z
N GLU A 1 -3.00 13.25 -16.00
CA GLU A 1 -4.08 12.22 -15.90
C GLU A 1 -3.93 11.34 -14.66
N VAL A 2 -2.86 10.50 -14.50
CA VAL A 2 -2.70 9.64 -13.31
C VAL A 2 -2.74 10.44 -12.02
N GLN A 3 -2.08 11.59 -11.97
CA GLN A 3 -2.08 12.46 -10.80
C GLN A 3 -3.48 13.02 -10.49
N ASP A 4 -4.25 13.38 -11.49
CA ASP A 4 -5.61 13.92 -11.33
C ASP A 4 -6.56 12.83 -10.81
N MET A 5 -6.41 11.59 -11.34
CA MET A 5 -7.13 10.43 -10.83
C MET A 5 -6.79 10.12 -9.37
N LEU A 6 -5.51 10.18 -8.98
CA LEU A 6 -5.09 10.01 -7.59
C LEU A 6 -5.63 11.11 -6.67
N GLN A 7 -5.68 12.36 -7.12
CA GLN A 7 -6.31 13.43 -6.35
C GLN A 7 -7.80 13.18 -6.16
N ARG A 8 -8.50 12.72 -7.21
CA ARG A 8 -9.91 12.35 -7.10
C ARG A 8 -10.12 11.16 -6.15
N MET A 9 -9.27 10.14 -6.22
CA MET A 9 -9.31 9.02 -5.26
C MET A 9 -9.10 9.50 -3.82
N ASN A 10 -8.18 10.44 -3.60
CA ASN A 10 -7.94 11.01 -2.27
C ASN A 10 -9.17 11.76 -1.73
N GLU A 11 -9.83 12.57 -2.54
CA GLU A 11 -11.08 13.25 -2.17
C GLU A 11 -12.16 12.23 -1.77
N LEU A 12 -12.30 11.16 -2.54
CA LEU A 12 -13.25 10.09 -2.29
C LEU A 12 -12.94 9.31 -1.01
N ALA A 13 -11.67 8.98 -0.78
CA ALA A 13 -11.24 8.30 0.44
C ALA A 13 -11.47 9.16 1.69
N VAL A 14 -11.11 10.45 1.64
CA VAL A 14 -11.38 11.41 2.73
C VAL A 14 -12.90 11.54 2.97
N LYS A 15 -13.71 11.58 1.91
CA LYS A 15 -15.16 11.59 2.04
C LYS A 15 -15.65 10.30 2.72
N SER A 16 -15.15 9.14 2.33
CA SER A 16 -15.54 7.85 2.93
C SER A 16 -15.10 7.72 4.39
N ALA A 17 -13.95 8.29 4.76
CA ALA A 17 -13.45 8.32 6.14
C ALA A 17 -14.35 9.14 7.10
N ASN A 18 -15.31 9.90 6.58
CA ASN A 18 -16.25 10.62 7.42
C ASN A 18 -17.29 9.67 8.03
N GLY A 19 -17.39 9.65 9.36
CA GLY A 19 -18.29 8.79 10.13
C GLY A 19 -19.80 9.00 9.86
N THR A 20 -20.18 10.05 9.12
CA THR A 20 -21.60 10.33 8.77
C THR A 20 -22.08 9.58 7.54
N ASN A 21 -21.19 8.88 6.79
CA ASN A 21 -21.58 8.13 5.61
C ASN A 21 -22.26 6.80 5.99
N SER A 22 -23.32 6.45 5.25
CA SER A 22 -23.92 5.12 5.31
C SER A 22 -23.03 4.05 4.64
N ALA A 23 -23.35 2.78 4.85
CA ALA A 23 -22.68 1.68 4.13
C ALA A 23 -22.89 1.80 2.62
N ASP A 24 -24.09 2.18 2.18
CA ASP A 24 -24.40 2.37 0.75
C ASP A 24 -23.59 3.53 0.14
N ASP A 25 -23.44 4.65 0.87
CA ASP A 25 -22.62 5.77 0.41
C ASP A 25 -21.16 5.36 0.23
N ARG A 26 -20.61 4.57 1.17
CA ARG A 26 -19.26 4.03 1.06
C ARG A 26 -19.12 3.06 -0.10
N GLN A 27 -20.12 2.24 -0.37
CA GLN A 27 -20.13 1.34 -1.52
C GLN A 27 -20.06 2.10 -2.85
N TYR A 28 -20.83 3.19 -3.02
CA TYR A 28 -20.73 4.04 -4.21
C TYR A 28 -19.34 4.67 -4.36
N ILE A 29 -18.73 5.08 -3.24
CA ILE A 29 -17.37 5.60 -3.26
C ILE A 29 -16.35 4.50 -3.65
N GLN A 30 -16.52 3.27 -3.14
CA GLN A 30 -15.69 2.13 -3.50
C GLN A 30 -15.76 1.85 -4.99
N ASP A 31 -16.97 1.83 -5.56
CA ASP A 31 -17.17 1.60 -6.99
C ASP A 31 -16.48 2.66 -7.85
N GLU A 32 -16.49 3.94 -7.43
CA GLU A 32 -15.77 5.01 -8.15
C GLU A 32 -14.25 4.84 -8.03
N ILE A 33 -13.73 4.46 -6.86
CA ILE A 33 -12.30 4.17 -6.65
C ILE A 33 -11.85 2.99 -7.51
N ASP A 34 -12.64 1.94 -7.61
CA ASP A 34 -12.34 0.77 -8.43
C ASP A 34 -12.29 1.11 -9.93
N GLN A 35 -13.18 2.00 -10.39
CA GLN A 35 -13.14 2.52 -11.76
C GLN A 35 -11.90 3.37 -12.03
N LEU A 36 -11.53 4.27 -11.11
CA LEU A 36 -10.31 5.08 -11.22
C LEU A 36 -9.06 4.20 -11.21
N THR A 37 -9.03 3.16 -10.40
CA THR A 37 -7.94 2.17 -10.36
C THR A 37 -7.79 1.46 -11.71
N THR A 38 -8.92 1.04 -12.31
CA THR A 38 -8.94 0.42 -13.64
C THR A 38 -8.45 1.38 -14.72
N GLU A 39 -8.83 2.65 -14.62
CA GLU A 39 -8.39 3.69 -15.58
C GLU A 39 -6.90 3.99 -15.45
N ILE A 40 -6.34 3.99 -14.23
CA ILE A 40 -4.89 4.11 -14.00
C ILE A 40 -4.16 2.95 -14.69
N ASP A 41 -4.63 1.70 -14.54
CA ASP A 41 -4.03 0.56 -15.22
C ASP A 41 -4.11 0.72 -16.74
N ARG A 42 -5.27 1.15 -17.28
CA ARG A 42 -5.43 1.41 -18.72
C ARG A 42 -4.45 2.46 -19.23
N VAL A 43 -4.31 3.58 -18.54
CA VAL A 43 -3.37 4.66 -18.91
C VAL A 43 -1.93 4.15 -18.87
N SER A 44 -1.57 3.35 -17.85
CA SER A 44 -0.22 2.80 -17.73
C SER A 44 0.12 1.85 -18.89
N GLU A 45 -0.86 1.09 -19.39
CA GLU A 45 -0.70 0.11 -20.46
C GLU A 45 -0.77 0.72 -21.88
N THR A 46 -1.46 1.84 -22.03
CA THR A 46 -1.72 2.44 -23.36
C THR A 46 -0.82 3.61 -23.70
N THR A 47 -0.18 4.24 -22.72
CA THR A 47 0.70 5.38 -22.96
C THR A 47 1.99 4.96 -23.65
N LYS A 48 2.13 5.37 -24.91
CA LYS A 48 3.29 5.11 -25.75
C LYS A 48 4.02 6.42 -26.13
N PHE A 49 5.33 6.29 -26.28
CA PHE A 49 6.16 7.27 -26.94
C PHE A 49 7.09 6.54 -27.92
N ASN A 50 7.02 6.90 -29.20
CA ASN A 50 7.81 6.27 -30.26
C ASN A 50 7.77 4.72 -30.18
N GLU A 51 6.56 4.14 -30.11
CA GLU A 51 6.24 2.72 -30.00
C GLU A 51 6.65 2.04 -28.67
N ALA A 52 7.36 2.72 -27.77
CA ALA A 52 7.72 2.21 -26.45
C ALA A 52 6.64 2.56 -25.42
N TYR A 53 6.24 1.59 -24.62
CA TYR A 53 5.35 1.82 -23.47
C TYR A 53 6.16 2.38 -22.30
N LEU A 54 5.98 3.65 -21.99
CA LEU A 54 6.79 4.31 -20.96
C LEU A 54 6.32 4.04 -19.53
N LEU A 55 5.01 3.93 -19.31
CA LEU A 55 4.42 3.84 -17.97
C LEU A 55 4.19 2.40 -17.50
N LYS A 56 4.31 1.45 -18.40
CA LYS A 56 4.11 0.03 -18.10
C LYS A 56 5.29 -0.58 -17.31
N GLY A 57 6.46 0.04 -17.36
CA GLY A 57 7.70 -0.54 -16.87
C GLY A 57 8.29 -1.58 -17.86
N ASP A 58 9.32 -2.28 -17.44
CA ASP A 58 9.98 -3.32 -18.23
C ASP A 58 9.23 -4.65 -18.05
N SER A 59 8.51 -5.09 -19.08
CA SER A 59 7.75 -6.34 -19.07
C SER A 59 8.64 -7.60 -19.15
N THR A 60 9.94 -7.46 -19.34
CA THR A 60 10.90 -8.59 -19.33
C THR A 60 11.35 -8.96 -17.94
N THR A 61 11.12 -8.08 -16.96
CA THR A 61 11.44 -8.28 -15.55
C THR A 61 10.18 -8.14 -14.71
N THR A 62 10.06 -8.97 -13.68
CA THR A 62 8.93 -8.94 -12.74
C THR A 62 9.44 -8.63 -11.35
N ASP A 63 8.92 -7.57 -10.76
CA ASP A 63 9.11 -7.19 -9.36
C ASP A 63 7.84 -7.51 -8.55
N LYS A 64 7.94 -7.45 -7.24
CA LYS A 64 6.81 -7.61 -6.32
C LYS A 64 6.51 -6.28 -5.62
N ALA A 65 5.28 -5.83 -5.71
CA ALA A 65 4.78 -4.75 -4.88
C ALA A 65 4.05 -5.36 -3.67
N THR A 66 4.48 -5.03 -2.46
CA THR A 66 3.94 -5.58 -1.20
C THR A 66 3.30 -4.46 -0.40
N PHE A 67 2.10 -4.71 0.13
CA PHE A 67 1.33 -3.74 0.93
C PHE A 67 0.78 -4.40 2.18
N ILE A 68 0.50 -3.61 3.23
CA ILE A 68 -0.27 -4.06 4.38
C ILE A 68 -1.73 -4.24 3.93
N GLN A 69 -2.27 -5.42 4.15
CA GLN A 69 -3.67 -5.75 3.94
C GLN A 69 -4.45 -5.44 5.21
N SER A 70 -5.53 -4.67 5.09
CA SER A 70 -6.43 -4.41 6.22
C SER A 70 -7.17 -5.68 6.64
N GLY A 71 -7.35 -5.85 7.96
CA GLY A 71 -8.06 -6.99 8.49
C GLY A 71 -8.10 -7.02 10.01
N TYR A 72 -8.80 -7.99 10.58
CA TYR A 72 -8.82 -8.17 12.03
C TYR A 72 -7.65 -9.05 12.49
N ALA A 73 -6.97 -8.59 13.54
CA ALA A 73 -6.05 -9.40 14.34
C ALA A 73 -6.77 -9.86 15.61
N VAL A 74 -6.45 -11.07 16.06
CA VAL A 74 -6.98 -11.64 17.27
C VAL A 74 -5.84 -12.07 18.21
N ALA A 75 -6.00 -11.85 19.51
CA ALA A 75 -5.00 -12.25 20.51
C ALA A 75 -5.12 -13.75 20.88
N GLY A 76 -6.25 -14.37 20.55
CA GLY A 76 -6.54 -15.78 20.81
C GLY A 76 -7.81 -16.20 20.10
N ASP A 77 -8.30 -17.42 20.39
CA ASP A 77 -9.57 -17.88 19.81
C ASP A 77 -10.75 -17.07 20.33
N LEU A 78 -11.62 -16.66 19.42
CA LEU A 78 -12.85 -15.94 19.70
C LEU A 78 -14.06 -16.74 19.23
N TYR A 79 -15.19 -16.62 19.95
CA TYR A 79 -16.36 -17.44 19.76
C TYR A 79 -17.63 -16.59 19.62
N ALA A 80 -18.57 -17.03 18.76
CA ALA A 80 -19.89 -16.46 18.75
C ALA A 80 -20.72 -16.91 19.96
N GLU A 81 -21.79 -16.20 20.28
CA GLU A 81 -22.70 -16.58 21.35
C GLU A 81 -23.29 -17.97 21.10
N GLY A 82 -23.19 -18.86 22.12
CA GLY A 82 -23.64 -20.24 22.06
C GLY A 82 -22.77 -21.18 21.21
N SER A 83 -21.58 -20.76 20.78
CA SER A 83 -20.68 -21.59 19.95
C SER A 83 -19.47 -22.10 20.73
N ASP A 84 -19.02 -23.31 20.40
CA ASP A 84 -17.77 -23.91 20.84
C ASP A 84 -16.72 -23.92 19.70
N THR A 85 -17.06 -23.39 18.52
CA THR A 85 -16.16 -23.30 17.37
C THR A 85 -15.59 -21.90 17.28
N ALA A 86 -14.25 -21.80 17.20
CA ALA A 86 -13.56 -20.53 17.03
C ALA A 86 -13.94 -19.86 15.71
N LEU A 87 -14.14 -18.55 15.77
CA LEU A 87 -14.42 -17.72 14.61
C LEU A 87 -13.18 -17.55 13.74
N THR A 88 -13.35 -17.68 12.45
CA THR A 88 -12.35 -17.14 11.49
C THR A 88 -12.38 -15.62 11.48
N THR A 89 -11.33 -14.96 11.00
CA THR A 89 -11.27 -13.49 10.90
C THR A 89 -12.39 -12.92 10.03
N ALA A 90 -12.83 -13.65 8.98
CA ALA A 90 -13.98 -13.26 8.15
C ALA A 90 -15.31 -13.33 8.93
N GLN A 91 -15.52 -14.40 9.70
CA GLN A 91 -16.72 -14.53 10.54
C GLN A 91 -16.72 -13.52 11.69
N LEU A 92 -15.53 -13.20 12.26
CA LEU A 92 -15.39 -12.15 13.26
C LEU A 92 -15.81 -10.79 12.68
N LYS A 93 -15.35 -10.44 11.47
CA LYS A 93 -15.76 -9.23 10.77
C LYS A 93 -17.27 -9.16 10.63
N GLU A 94 -17.88 -10.19 10.08
CA GLU A 94 -19.34 -10.28 9.87
C GLU A 94 -20.12 -10.14 11.19
N ALA A 95 -19.66 -10.81 12.24
CA ALA A 95 -20.32 -10.76 13.56
C ALA A 95 -20.22 -9.36 14.19
N LEU A 96 -19.06 -8.68 14.07
CA LEU A 96 -18.88 -7.32 14.56
C LEU A 96 -19.71 -6.30 13.78
N GLU A 97 -19.80 -6.43 12.45
CA GLU A 97 -20.66 -5.60 11.60
C GLU A 97 -22.15 -5.74 11.95
N LYS A 98 -22.57 -6.94 12.35
CA LYS A 98 -23.94 -7.21 12.82
C LYS A 98 -24.18 -6.83 14.29
N GLY A 99 -23.16 -6.31 14.98
CA GLY A 99 -23.26 -5.96 16.41
C GLY A 99 -23.46 -7.17 17.33
N GLN A 100 -23.02 -8.37 16.90
CA GLN A 100 -23.14 -9.58 17.71
C GLN A 100 -22.13 -9.59 18.85
N LYS A 101 -22.47 -10.22 19.98
CA LYS A 101 -21.53 -10.44 21.07
C LYS A 101 -20.52 -11.51 20.69
N ILE A 102 -19.25 -11.22 20.92
CA ILE A 102 -18.12 -12.12 20.71
C ILE A 102 -17.49 -12.43 22.07
N TYR A 103 -17.12 -13.67 22.29
CA TYR A 103 -16.60 -14.14 23.57
C TYR A 103 -15.19 -14.70 23.43
N THR A 104 -14.41 -14.58 24.51
CA THR A 104 -13.06 -15.17 24.64
C THR A 104 -13.11 -16.61 25.13
N ASP A 105 -14.28 -17.16 25.39
CA ASP A 105 -14.48 -18.50 25.90
C ASP A 105 -15.60 -19.22 25.16
N THR A 106 -15.53 -20.56 25.15
CA THR A 106 -16.55 -21.42 24.50
C THR A 106 -17.87 -21.40 25.26
N SER A 107 -18.96 -21.80 24.60
CA SER A 107 -20.26 -21.99 25.22
C SER A 107 -20.20 -23.05 26.36
N ALA A 108 -19.43 -24.12 26.17
CA ALA A 108 -19.24 -25.18 27.17
C ALA A 108 -18.54 -24.69 28.47
N ASN A 109 -17.68 -23.69 28.37
CA ASN A 109 -16.98 -23.07 29.51
C ASN A 109 -17.75 -21.93 30.18
N GLY A 110 -18.89 -21.53 29.60
CA GLY A 110 -19.75 -20.48 30.11
C GLY A 110 -19.38 -19.11 29.55
N GLN A 111 -20.22 -18.57 28.67
CA GLN A 111 -20.09 -17.23 28.08
C GLN A 111 -20.81 -16.21 28.95
N THR A 112 -20.06 -15.63 29.88
CA THR A 112 -20.56 -14.57 30.80
C THR A 112 -20.12 -13.18 30.29
N ASP A 113 -20.72 -12.10 30.82
CA ASP A 113 -20.43 -10.74 30.35
C ASP A 113 -18.96 -10.29 30.58
N ASP A 114 -18.26 -10.89 31.54
CA ASP A 114 -16.83 -10.69 31.76
C ASP A 114 -15.94 -11.37 30.70
N LYS A 115 -16.50 -12.29 29.91
CA LYS A 115 -15.85 -13.00 28.82
C LYS A 115 -16.13 -12.38 27.43
N ILE A 116 -16.85 -11.25 27.38
CA ILE A 116 -17.04 -10.54 26.13
C ILE A 116 -15.70 -10.00 25.65
N ALA A 117 -15.37 -10.33 24.40
CA ALA A 117 -14.12 -9.90 23.75
C ALA A 117 -14.08 -8.36 23.62
N LYS A 118 -12.93 -7.77 23.93
CA LYS A 118 -12.72 -6.32 23.94
C LYS A 118 -11.87 -5.89 22.76
N ALA A 119 -12.30 -4.84 22.08
CA ALA A 119 -11.50 -4.20 21.05
C ALA A 119 -10.14 -3.73 21.60
N ASN A 120 -9.11 -3.79 20.76
CA ASN A 120 -7.71 -3.45 21.06
C ASN A 120 -7.03 -4.33 22.14
N LYS A 121 -7.73 -5.30 22.69
CA LYS A 121 -7.17 -6.31 23.61
C LYS A 121 -7.26 -7.72 23.01
N ASP A 122 -8.45 -8.18 22.75
CA ASP A 122 -8.73 -9.53 22.27
C ASP A 122 -8.79 -9.58 20.74
N TYR A 123 -9.14 -8.47 20.12
CA TYR A 123 -9.09 -8.25 18.67
C TYR A 123 -8.82 -6.77 18.34
N ALA A 124 -8.21 -6.52 17.18
CA ALA A 124 -8.01 -5.17 16.67
C ALA A 124 -8.11 -5.14 15.14
N TYR A 125 -8.57 -4.03 14.57
CA TYR A 125 -8.55 -3.81 13.13
C TYR A 125 -7.18 -3.29 12.70
N VAL A 126 -6.50 -4.03 11.85
CA VAL A 126 -5.14 -3.74 11.37
C VAL A 126 -5.23 -2.97 10.06
N THR A 127 -4.60 -1.81 10.02
CA THR A 127 -4.30 -1.06 8.80
C THR A 127 -2.81 -0.75 8.69
N LYS A 128 -2.12 -0.79 9.81
CA LYS A 128 -0.68 -0.58 9.98
C LYS A 128 -0.15 -1.59 10.98
N LEU A 129 1.13 -1.90 10.87
CA LEU A 129 1.84 -2.74 11.82
C LEU A 129 2.97 -1.95 12.47
N TYR A 130 3.19 -2.20 13.74
CA TYR A 130 4.20 -1.50 14.55
C TYR A 130 5.18 -2.51 15.16
N ASP A 131 6.41 -2.10 15.35
CA ASP A 131 7.41 -2.90 16.05
C ASP A 131 7.24 -2.79 17.59
N LYS A 132 8.14 -3.47 18.32
CA LYS A 132 8.17 -3.47 19.79
C LYS A 132 8.31 -2.05 20.41
N ASP A 133 8.87 -1.11 19.66
CA ASP A 133 9.16 0.27 20.10
C ASP A 133 8.06 1.25 19.64
N GLY A 134 6.98 0.73 19.05
CA GLY A 134 5.84 1.52 18.56
C GLY A 134 6.10 2.27 17.27
N LYS A 135 7.10 1.88 16.50
CA LYS A 135 7.39 2.48 15.19
C LYS A 135 6.66 1.70 14.09
N GLU A 136 6.05 2.42 13.16
CA GLU A 136 5.39 1.84 12.00
C GLU A 136 6.39 1.07 11.13
N VAL A 137 6.03 -0.18 10.78
CA VAL A 137 6.86 -1.09 9.99
C VAL A 137 6.36 -1.12 8.55
N SER A 138 7.24 -0.91 7.58
CA SER A 138 6.88 -1.01 6.17
C SER A 138 6.52 -2.45 5.77
N ALA A 139 5.68 -2.61 4.75
CA ALA A 139 5.28 -3.93 4.24
C ALA A 139 6.49 -4.79 3.83
N GLU A 140 7.55 -4.18 3.31
CA GLU A 140 8.80 -4.85 2.93
C GLU A 140 9.55 -5.38 4.15
N ASN A 141 9.62 -4.61 5.23
CA ASN A 141 10.22 -5.03 6.50
C ASN A 141 9.40 -6.13 7.17
N VAL A 142 8.05 -6.06 7.12
CA VAL A 142 7.18 -7.14 7.62
C VAL A 142 7.43 -8.42 6.85
N LEU A 143 7.50 -8.37 5.52
CA LEU A 143 7.79 -9.53 4.67
C LEU A 143 9.16 -10.15 5.01
N ALA A 144 10.15 -9.31 5.27
CA ALA A 144 11.51 -9.74 5.66
C ALA A 144 11.62 -10.15 7.14
N GLY A 145 10.58 -9.98 7.96
CA GLY A 145 10.60 -10.26 9.40
C GLY A 145 11.48 -9.31 10.19
N LYS A 146 11.49 -8.01 9.82
CA LYS A 146 12.34 -6.97 10.40
C LYS A 146 11.53 -5.93 11.16
N ASN A 147 12.17 -5.28 12.14
CA ASN A 147 11.64 -4.07 12.76
C ASN A 147 11.67 -2.86 11.80
N ALA A 148 11.10 -1.74 12.23
CA ALA A 148 11.07 -0.51 11.45
C ALA A 148 12.48 0.03 11.08
N ASP A 149 13.46 -0.20 11.93
CA ASP A 149 14.88 0.19 11.73
C ASP A 149 15.67 -0.80 10.85
N GLY A 150 15.03 -1.90 10.39
CA GLY A 150 15.65 -2.94 9.57
C GLY A 150 16.37 -4.05 10.34
N THR A 151 16.36 -4.04 11.68
CA THR A 151 16.91 -5.13 12.49
C THR A 151 16.07 -6.41 12.37
N THR A 152 16.71 -7.58 12.51
CA THR A 152 16.10 -8.91 12.25
C THR A 152 15.66 -9.62 13.53
N ASP A 153 15.49 -8.91 14.64
CA ASP A 153 15.10 -9.48 15.94
C ASP A 153 13.60 -9.39 16.23
N ALA A 154 12.78 -8.99 15.23
CA ALA A 154 11.34 -8.96 15.37
C ALA A 154 10.76 -10.35 15.63
N GLN A 155 10.01 -10.51 16.72
CA GLN A 155 9.27 -11.71 17.04
C GLN A 155 7.77 -11.53 16.87
N HIS A 156 7.28 -10.32 17.14
CA HIS A 156 5.89 -9.89 16.97
C HIS A 156 5.83 -8.49 16.37
N TYR A 157 4.75 -8.25 15.66
CA TYR A 157 4.28 -6.91 15.32
C TYR A 157 3.05 -6.59 16.15
N TYR A 158 2.72 -5.30 16.24
CA TYR A 158 1.68 -4.79 17.11
C TYR A 158 0.69 -3.95 16.30
N THR A 159 -0.54 -3.87 16.78
CA THR A 159 -1.64 -3.19 16.07
C THR A 159 -1.74 -1.71 16.43
N SER A 160 -0.93 -1.22 17.35
CA SER A 160 -0.86 0.21 17.72
C SER A 160 0.57 0.67 17.97
N ASP A 161 0.78 1.99 17.99
CA ASP A 161 2.04 2.65 18.28
C ASP A 161 2.51 2.51 19.75
N ALA A 162 1.68 1.93 20.63
CA ALA A 162 2.09 1.57 21.99
C ALA A 162 3.14 0.44 21.99
N GLY A 163 3.32 -0.30 20.89
CA GLY A 163 4.30 -1.35 20.77
C GLY A 163 4.12 -2.43 21.84
N LYS A 164 5.23 -3.01 22.30
CA LYS A 164 5.20 -4.11 23.28
C LYS A 164 4.55 -3.72 24.63
N THR A 165 4.70 -2.47 25.05
CA THR A 165 4.17 -2.00 26.35
C THR A 165 2.64 -1.89 26.37
N GLY A 166 2.02 -1.73 25.23
CA GLY A 166 0.57 -1.66 25.10
C GLY A 166 -0.16 -2.97 25.39
N ASN A 167 0.52 -4.10 25.22
CA ASN A 167 -0.08 -5.42 25.50
C ASN A 167 -0.44 -5.64 26.97
N ASP A 168 0.34 -5.05 27.88
CA ASP A 168 0.09 -5.19 29.32
C ASP A 168 -1.08 -4.31 29.79
N ASN A 169 -1.54 -3.38 28.95
CA ASN A 169 -2.55 -2.37 29.27
C ASN A 169 -3.84 -2.43 28.43
N ASP A 170 -4.18 -3.58 27.86
CA ASP A 170 -5.38 -3.76 27.03
C ASP A 170 -5.46 -2.85 25.77
N ALA A 171 -4.32 -2.34 25.28
CA ALA A 171 -4.30 -1.35 24.20
C ALA A 171 -3.81 -1.90 22.85
N ASN A 172 -3.43 -3.19 22.77
CA ASN A 172 -2.71 -3.68 21.60
C ASN A 172 -2.81 -5.19 21.43
N VAL A 173 -2.87 -5.65 20.19
CA VAL A 173 -2.81 -7.07 19.84
C VAL A 173 -1.43 -7.39 19.25
N ALA A 174 -0.76 -8.41 19.78
CA ALA A 174 0.50 -8.90 19.26
C ALA A 174 0.26 -9.94 18.15
N ILE A 175 0.94 -9.76 17.03
CA ILE A 175 0.86 -10.64 15.86
C ILE A 175 2.22 -11.28 15.66
N ALA A 176 2.29 -12.61 15.65
CA ALA A 176 3.54 -13.32 15.38
C ALA A 176 4.06 -12.97 13.96
N VAL A 177 5.37 -12.76 13.85
CA VAL A 177 6.01 -12.44 12.56
C VAL A 177 5.69 -13.49 11.49
N ALA A 178 5.63 -14.77 11.90
CA ALA A 178 5.32 -15.88 10.99
C ALA A 178 3.93 -15.75 10.35
N ASP A 179 2.96 -15.17 11.07
CA ASP A 179 1.60 -14.92 10.58
C ASP A 179 1.52 -13.60 9.83
N ALA A 180 2.15 -12.56 10.34
CA ALA A 180 2.13 -11.25 9.71
C ALA A 180 2.67 -11.25 8.27
N LYS A 181 3.74 -11.99 8.00
CA LYS A 181 4.40 -12.04 6.69
C LYS A 181 3.74 -12.92 5.63
N LYS A 182 2.66 -13.64 5.94
CA LYS A 182 1.94 -14.44 4.96
C LYS A 182 1.30 -13.55 3.89
N THR A 183 1.39 -13.98 2.64
CA THR A 183 0.86 -13.27 1.46
C THR A 183 -0.24 -14.05 0.75
N ASP A 184 -0.75 -15.10 1.39
CA ASP A 184 -1.76 -16.03 0.87
C ASP A 184 -3.22 -15.63 1.21
N GLY A 185 -3.41 -14.44 1.73
CA GLY A 185 -4.71 -13.94 2.20
C GLY A 185 -5.05 -14.31 3.65
N THR A 186 -4.22 -15.13 4.31
CA THR A 186 -4.39 -15.47 5.74
C THR A 186 -3.53 -14.58 6.66
N GLY A 187 -2.57 -13.85 6.08
CA GLY A 187 -1.70 -12.90 6.78
C GLY A 187 -2.14 -11.45 6.58
N TYR A 188 -1.19 -10.56 6.86
CA TYR A 188 -1.41 -9.11 6.78
C TYR A 188 -0.65 -8.45 5.62
N LEU A 189 -0.20 -9.24 4.66
CA LEU A 189 0.46 -8.76 3.46
C LEU A 189 -0.30 -9.16 2.20
N GLU A 190 -0.37 -8.24 1.27
CA GLU A 190 -0.85 -8.45 -0.09
C GLU A 190 0.29 -8.18 -1.07
N GLN A 191 0.50 -9.08 -2.03
CA GLN A 191 1.53 -8.95 -3.05
C GLN A 191 0.93 -8.97 -4.45
N PHE A 192 1.44 -8.08 -5.30
CA PHE A 192 1.13 -8.04 -6.72
C PHE A 192 2.41 -8.13 -7.53
N ASP A 193 2.33 -8.84 -8.65
CA ASP A 193 3.36 -8.79 -9.69
C ASP A 193 3.27 -7.43 -10.41
N VAL A 194 4.40 -6.78 -10.54
CA VAL A 194 4.55 -5.53 -11.28
C VAL A 194 5.74 -5.64 -12.24
N ASN A 195 5.66 -4.97 -13.37
CA ASN A 195 6.81 -4.90 -14.26
C ASN A 195 7.95 -4.14 -13.59
N GLY A 196 9.17 -4.56 -13.82
CA GLY A 196 10.36 -3.90 -13.32
C GLY A 196 10.54 -2.50 -13.87
N LYS A 197 11.59 -1.82 -13.45
CA LYS A 197 11.90 -0.48 -13.94
C LYS A 197 12.34 -0.52 -15.41
N LEU A 198 11.72 0.31 -16.23
CA LEU A 198 12.19 0.57 -17.59
C LEU A 198 13.42 1.49 -17.50
N SER A 199 14.57 1.03 -18.03
CA SER A 199 15.81 1.79 -18.05
C SER A 199 16.33 1.89 -19.47
N PHE A 200 16.63 3.11 -19.91
CA PHE A 200 17.26 3.34 -21.21
C PHE A 200 18.19 4.57 -21.18
N ASN A 201 19.11 4.64 -22.12
CA ASN A 201 20.05 5.74 -22.24
C ASN A 201 19.73 6.58 -23.49
N LEU A 202 19.59 7.87 -23.27
CA LEU A 202 19.51 8.86 -24.36
C LEU A 202 20.91 9.30 -24.72
N HIS A 203 21.31 9.12 -25.99
CA HIS A 203 22.59 9.59 -26.50
C HIS A 203 22.50 11.08 -26.85
N VAL A 204 23.37 11.90 -26.26
CA VAL A 204 23.30 13.37 -26.33
C VAL A 204 24.61 14.03 -26.78
N GLY A 205 25.54 13.28 -27.35
CA GLY A 205 26.86 13.80 -27.75
C GLY A 205 27.32 13.22 -29.06
N ALA A 206 28.44 13.76 -29.59
CA ALA A 206 28.99 13.42 -30.90
C ALA A 206 29.81 12.12 -30.90
N ASP A 207 30.22 11.62 -29.75
CA ASP A 207 31.03 10.41 -29.61
C ASP A 207 30.36 9.32 -28.78
N SER A 208 30.88 8.09 -28.81
CA SER A 208 30.34 6.94 -28.11
C SER A 208 30.64 6.90 -26.60
N SER A 209 31.18 7.95 -26.02
CA SER A 209 31.55 8.05 -24.62
C SER A 209 30.33 7.89 -23.71
N SER A 210 30.52 7.24 -22.56
CA SER A 210 29.49 7.12 -21.53
C SER A 210 29.03 8.47 -20.97
N ASN A 211 29.88 9.51 -21.07
CA ASN A 211 29.58 10.87 -20.62
C ASN A 211 28.53 11.55 -21.52
N ASN A 212 28.37 11.07 -22.75
CA ASN A 212 27.38 11.53 -23.72
C ASN A 212 26.04 10.78 -23.64
N LYS A 213 25.76 10.12 -22.52
CA LYS A 213 24.51 9.40 -22.28
C LYS A 213 23.78 9.93 -21.04
N ILE A 214 22.48 10.13 -21.18
CA ILE A 214 21.59 10.46 -20.08
C ILE A 214 20.75 9.21 -19.78
N GLY A 215 20.98 8.56 -18.64
CA GLY A 215 20.16 7.46 -18.16
C GLY A 215 18.78 7.95 -17.74
N VAL A 216 17.76 7.24 -18.18
CA VAL A 216 16.35 7.46 -17.78
C VAL A 216 15.84 6.17 -17.16
N GLU A 217 15.24 6.29 -15.97
CA GLU A 217 14.55 5.18 -15.30
C GLU A 217 13.08 5.56 -15.07
N ILE A 218 12.19 4.66 -15.45
CA ILE A 218 10.75 4.83 -15.25
C ILE A 218 10.22 3.58 -14.54
N SER A 219 9.68 3.78 -13.34
CA SER A 219 9.01 2.71 -12.60
C SER A 219 7.61 2.45 -13.20
N SER A 220 7.09 1.24 -13.02
CA SER A 220 5.71 0.94 -13.40
C SER A 220 4.73 1.89 -12.71
N MET A 221 3.87 2.53 -13.50
CA MET A 221 2.81 3.43 -13.05
C MET A 221 1.44 2.73 -13.03
N SER A 222 1.41 1.39 -13.11
CA SER A 222 0.19 0.61 -12.87
C SER A 222 -0.34 0.83 -11.46
N ALA A 223 -1.61 0.58 -11.23
CA ALA A 223 -2.23 0.69 -9.91
C ALA A 223 -1.47 -0.12 -8.84
N ALA A 224 -1.01 -1.33 -9.18
CA ALA A 224 -0.15 -2.13 -8.32
C ALA A 224 1.22 -1.47 -8.12
N GLY A 225 1.85 -0.98 -9.19
CA GLY A 225 3.16 -0.32 -9.16
C GLY A 225 3.19 0.93 -8.30
N ILE A 226 2.15 1.75 -8.31
CA ILE A 226 2.05 2.96 -7.47
C ILE A 226 1.42 2.72 -6.10
N GLY A 227 0.82 1.55 -5.84
CA GLY A 227 0.32 1.16 -4.52
C GLY A 227 -1.15 1.40 -4.26
N VAL A 228 -1.96 1.62 -5.30
CA VAL A 228 -3.42 1.89 -5.15
C VAL A 228 -4.31 0.73 -5.58
N LYS A 229 -3.74 -0.42 -5.93
CA LYS A 229 -4.51 -1.62 -6.25
C LYS A 229 -5.20 -2.16 -5.00
N ASN A 230 -6.43 -2.66 -5.15
CA ASN A 230 -7.26 -3.22 -4.08
C ASN A 230 -7.42 -2.29 -2.85
N LEU A 231 -7.49 -0.98 -3.07
CA LEU A 231 -7.86 -0.06 -1.99
C LEU A 231 -9.28 -0.33 -1.50
N LYS A 232 -9.45 -0.35 -0.18
CA LYS A 232 -10.75 -0.49 0.48
C LYS A 232 -11.12 0.82 1.17
N VAL A 233 -12.40 1.20 1.06
CA VAL A 233 -12.99 2.38 1.70
C VAL A 233 -14.36 2.09 2.29
N ASP A 234 -14.70 0.82 2.46
CA ASP A 234 -15.98 0.33 2.96
C ASP A 234 -16.16 0.56 4.48
N THR A 235 -15.06 0.77 5.20
CA THR A 235 -15.06 1.20 6.59
C THR A 235 -14.33 2.52 6.78
N GLU A 236 -14.55 3.21 7.91
CA GLU A 236 -13.80 4.43 8.28
C GLU A 236 -12.30 4.15 8.41
N TYR A 237 -11.94 2.99 8.97
CA TYR A 237 -10.54 2.57 9.12
C TYR A 237 -9.86 2.30 7.77
N ASP A 238 -10.54 1.57 6.87
CA ASP A 238 -10.05 1.32 5.53
C ASP A 238 -9.90 2.59 4.71
N ALA A 239 -10.89 3.48 4.80
CA ALA A 239 -10.85 4.77 4.12
C ALA A 239 -9.67 5.63 4.61
N THR A 240 -9.39 5.65 5.91
CA THR A 240 -8.23 6.35 6.47
C THR A 240 -6.92 5.74 5.98
N ALA A 241 -6.80 4.41 5.96
CA ALA A 241 -5.63 3.72 5.42
C ALA A 241 -5.47 3.97 3.91
N ALA A 242 -6.57 4.03 3.16
CA ALA A 242 -6.57 4.36 1.75
C ALA A 242 -6.02 5.77 1.49
N VAL A 243 -6.36 6.76 2.31
CA VAL A 243 -5.81 8.14 2.22
C VAL A 243 -4.28 8.10 2.31
N ASP A 244 -3.71 7.35 3.25
CA ASP A 244 -2.25 7.23 3.40
C ASP A 244 -1.60 6.58 2.17
N ARG A 245 -2.19 5.49 1.66
CA ARG A 245 -1.70 4.80 0.45
C ARG A 245 -1.79 5.68 -0.79
N ILE A 246 -2.89 6.41 -0.98
CA ILE A 246 -3.07 7.34 -2.11
C ILE A 246 -2.07 8.50 -2.01
N SER A 247 -1.84 9.04 -0.81
CA SER A 247 -0.86 10.11 -0.59
C SER A 247 0.56 9.65 -0.95
N ALA A 248 0.93 8.42 -0.58
CA ALA A 248 2.20 7.81 -0.97
C ALA A 248 2.30 7.61 -2.51
N ALA A 249 1.21 7.22 -3.17
CA ALA A 249 1.14 7.10 -4.62
C ALA A 249 1.31 8.45 -5.33
N ILE A 250 0.66 9.50 -4.84
CA ILE A 250 0.82 10.87 -5.35
C ILE A 250 2.28 11.31 -5.24
N GLN A 251 2.93 11.03 -4.11
CA GLN A 251 4.35 11.35 -3.93
C GLN A 251 5.24 10.58 -4.90
N LYS A 252 4.96 9.28 -5.12
CA LYS A 252 5.70 8.44 -6.07
C LYS A 252 5.58 8.97 -7.50
N VAL A 253 4.38 9.30 -7.95
CA VAL A 253 4.13 9.88 -9.28
C VAL A 253 4.80 11.25 -9.40
N SER A 254 4.73 12.09 -8.38
CA SER A 254 5.37 13.41 -8.37
C SER A 254 6.89 13.31 -8.45
N THR A 255 7.50 12.37 -7.74
CA THR A 255 8.94 12.10 -7.80
C THR A 255 9.36 11.64 -9.20
N GLN A 256 8.60 10.73 -9.81
CA GLN A 256 8.87 10.27 -11.18
C GLN A 256 8.76 11.41 -12.19
N ARG A 257 7.75 12.27 -12.08
CA ARG A 257 7.60 13.46 -12.93
C ARG A 257 8.76 14.44 -12.77
N SER A 258 9.20 14.68 -11.54
CA SER A 258 10.36 15.55 -11.26
C SER A 258 11.64 15.00 -11.88
N ALA A 259 11.87 13.67 -11.77
CA ALA A 259 13.03 13.02 -12.39
C ALA A 259 13.01 13.16 -13.92
N LEU A 260 11.85 12.95 -14.56
CA LEU A 260 11.69 13.12 -16.01
C LEU A 260 11.83 14.60 -16.43
N GLY A 261 11.34 15.55 -15.66
CA GLY A 261 11.53 16.99 -15.89
C GLY A 261 13.01 17.40 -15.82
N ALA A 262 13.77 16.84 -14.89
CA ALA A 262 15.22 17.06 -14.80
C ALA A 262 15.95 16.50 -16.03
N VAL A 263 15.55 15.35 -16.55
CA VAL A 263 16.09 14.77 -17.80
C VAL A 263 15.77 15.68 -18.98
N GLN A 264 14.52 16.16 -19.09
CA GLN A 264 14.10 17.08 -20.15
C GLN A 264 14.96 18.36 -20.14
N ASN A 265 15.12 19.01 -18.99
CA ASN A 265 15.96 20.20 -18.86
C ASN A 265 17.41 19.93 -19.29
N ARG A 266 17.98 18.77 -18.89
CA ARG A 266 19.34 18.39 -19.31
C ARG A 266 19.43 18.21 -20.82
N LEU A 267 18.44 17.60 -21.44
CA LEU A 267 18.38 17.45 -22.90
C LEU A 267 18.31 18.81 -23.61
N GLU A 268 17.46 19.72 -23.17
CA GLU A 268 17.33 21.07 -23.71
C GLU A 268 18.64 21.84 -23.62
N HIS A 269 19.32 21.80 -22.46
CA HIS A 269 20.62 22.43 -22.31
C HIS A 269 21.70 21.80 -23.21
N THR A 270 21.68 20.49 -23.41
CA THR A 270 22.62 19.81 -24.28
C THR A 270 22.40 20.15 -25.74
N ILE A 271 21.14 20.19 -26.19
CA ILE A 271 20.78 20.61 -27.55
C ILE A 271 21.26 22.03 -27.81
N ASN A 272 20.95 22.97 -26.93
CA ASN A 272 21.39 24.34 -27.03
C ASN A 272 22.94 24.49 -27.08
N ASN A 273 23.66 23.64 -26.33
CA ASN A 273 25.13 23.62 -26.36
C ASN A 273 25.67 23.05 -27.68
N LEU A 274 25.05 22.00 -28.20
CA LEU A 274 25.43 21.40 -29.49
C LEU A 274 25.16 22.37 -30.65
N ASP A 275 24.06 23.12 -30.66
CA ASP A 275 23.72 24.12 -31.65
C ASP A 275 24.79 25.23 -31.66
N ASN A 276 25.20 25.73 -30.50
CA ASN A 276 26.30 26.70 -30.37
C ASN A 276 27.65 26.16 -30.90
N VAL A 277 27.96 24.89 -30.66
CA VAL A 277 29.18 24.23 -31.19
C VAL A 277 29.12 24.10 -32.70
N VAL A 278 27.97 23.73 -33.26
CA VAL A 278 27.77 23.63 -34.71
C VAL A 278 27.89 25.01 -35.36
N GLU A 279 27.29 26.06 -34.79
CA GLU A 279 27.39 27.43 -35.31
C GLU A 279 28.83 27.95 -35.30
N ASN A 280 29.55 27.69 -34.20
CA ASN A 280 30.98 28.06 -34.06
C ASN A 280 31.91 27.28 -35.00
N THR A 281 31.52 26.07 -35.45
CA THR A 281 32.34 25.27 -36.38
C THR A 281 32.05 25.57 -37.85
N THR A 282 30.90 26.19 -38.16
CA THR A 282 30.48 26.54 -39.53
C THR A 282 30.75 27.99 -39.87
N SER A 283 31.17 28.84 -38.92
CA SER A 283 31.61 30.22 -39.11
C SER A 283 33.10 30.30 -39.37
#